data_bc134b324ea663f3c4b050d90128d7b4
#
_entry.id   bc134b324ea663f3c4b050d90128d7b4
#
_cell.length_a   1.000
_cell.length_b   1.000
_cell.length_c   1.000
_cell.angle_alpha   90.00
_cell.angle_beta   90.00
_cell.angle_gamma   90.00
#
_symmetry.space_group_name_H-M   'P 1'
#
loop_
_entity.id
_entity.type
_entity.pdbx_description
1 polymer ?
#
loop_
_entity_poly.entity_id
_entity_poly.type
_entity_poly.pdbx_seq_one_letter_code
_entity_poly.pdbx_strand_id
1 'polypeptide(L)'
;MYIELSNMTCSVRPVQDHYSKTIDNVLTTLQLVDAPTEEAFDKFTRLVAQFIKVPVALVSFVEEEKDRQFFKSQIGLTGKWAKSRQTPLSHSLCQFVKRDNRPLIIEDAPQDVRVCTNLAITDLGVRAYLGVPVHDPDGNALGALCAIDTQARTWEKSDVDGMVDLAACVSDQISLRAALHRQLVSHRPPSQYAP
;
A
#
# COMPACT_ATOMS: atom_id res chain seq x y z
N MET A 1 54.12 -16.24 -7.42
CA MET A 1 53.40 -16.29 -6.14
C MET A 1 52.01 -15.67 -6.39
N TYR A 2 51.07 -16.55 -6.78
CA TYR A 2 49.67 -16.14 -7.10
C TYR A 2 48.88 -16.13 -5.80
N ILE A 3 48.25 -15.00 -5.49
CA ILE A 3 47.32 -14.89 -4.37
C ILE A 3 45.92 -15.09 -4.95
N GLU A 4 45.31 -16.22 -4.63
CA GLU A 4 43.88 -16.50 -4.90
C GLU A 4 43.02 -15.54 -4.08
N LEU A 5 42.22 -14.74 -4.76
CA LEU A 5 41.11 -13.97 -4.16
C LEU A 5 39.89 -14.89 -4.08
N SER A 6 39.73 -15.53 -2.92
CA SER A 6 38.57 -16.35 -2.59
C SER A 6 37.30 -15.54 -2.55
N ASN A 7 36.28 -16.07 -3.18
CA ASN A 7 34.90 -15.60 -3.25
C ASN A 7 34.30 -15.25 -1.88
N MET A 8 34.15 -13.98 -1.60
CA MET A 8 33.21 -13.52 -0.56
C MET A 8 31.84 -13.35 -1.20
N THR A 9 31.05 -14.42 -1.21
CA THR A 9 29.60 -14.34 -1.40
C THR A 9 28.99 -13.74 -0.14
N CYS A 10 28.69 -12.45 -0.18
CA CYS A 10 27.90 -11.79 0.85
C CYS A 10 26.45 -12.31 0.74
N SER A 11 26.12 -13.35 1.53
CA SER A 11 24.76 -13.85 1.68
C SER A 11 23.99 -12.93 2.63
N VAL A 12 23.38 -11.90 2.07
CA VAL A 12 22.45 -11.03 2.83
C VAL A 12 21.04 -11.41 2.42
N ARG A 13 20.48 -12.49 2.98
CA ARG A 13 19.06 -12.79 2.97
C ARG A 13 18.67 -13.71 4.12
N PRO A 14 18.22 -13.20 5.26
CA PRO A 14 17.01 -13.70 5.90
C PRO A 14 16.10 -12.63 6.55
N VAL A 15 16.55 -11.38 6.71
CA VAL A 15 15.77 -10.37 7.45
C VAL A 15 14.54 -9.88 6.66
N GLN A 16 14.66 -9.76 5.35
CA GLN A 16 13.60 -9.22 4.48
C GLN A 16 12.42 -10.21 4.31
N ASP A 17 12.71 -11.51 4.20
CA ASP A 17 11.68 -12.56 4.07
C ASP A 17 10.83 -12.72 5.34
N HIS A 18 11.44 -12.54 6.52
CA HIS A 18 10.72 -12.65 7.80
C HIS A 18 9.81 -11.44 8.03
N TYR A 19 10.25 -10.26 7.63
CA TYR A 19 9.50 -9.00 7.74
C TYR A 19 8.29 -8.99 6.81
N SER A 20 8.45 -9.42 5.57
CA SER A 20 7.34 -9.53 4.59
C SER A 20 6.24 -10.47 5.09
N LYS A 21 6.59 -11.67 5.59
CA LYS A 21 5.63 -12.63 6.17
C LYS A 21 4.85 -12.08 7.35
N THR A 22 5.51 -11.29 8.19
CA THR A 22 4.85 -10.67 9.35
C THR A 22 3.80 -9.65 8.91
N ILE A 23 4.12 -8.84 7.90
CA ILE A 23 3.19 -7.83 7.34
C ILE A 23 2.00 -8.51 6.65
N ASP A 24 2.22 -9.53 5.83
CA ASP A 24 1.14 -10.26 5.14
C ASP A 24 0.20 -10.94 6.15
N ASN A 25 0.73 -11.43 7.28
CA ASN A 25 -0.07 -11.92 8.38
C ASN A 25 -0.93 -10.82 9.03
N VAL A 26 -0.39 -9.61 9.23
CA VAL A 26 -1.16 -8.46 9.74
C VAL A 26 -2.30 -8.12 8.80
N LEU A 27 -2.03 -8.02 7.48
CA LEU A 27 -3.03 -7.70 6.46
C LEU A 27 -4.20 -8.70 6.47
N THR A 28 -3.90 -9.98 6.56
CA THR A 28 -4.89 -11.06 6.59
C THR A 28 -5.66 -11.07 7.92
N THR A 29 -4.94 -11.00 9.06
CA THR A 29 -5.52 -11.04 10.40
C THR A 29 -6.49 -9.89 10.63
N LEU A 30 -6.16 -8.69 10.15
CA LEU A 30 -7.00 -7.52 10.25
C LEU A 30 -8.04 -7.40 9.12
N GLN A 31 -8.17 -8.39 8.25
CA GLN A 31 -9.10 -8.40 7.11
C GLN A 31 -8.95 -7.14 6.22
N LEU A 32 -7.71 -6.71 6.01
CA LEU A 32 -7.40 -5.58 5.16
C LEU A 32 -7.30 -5.99 3.68
N VAL A 33 -7.00 -7.26 3.42
CA VAL A 33 -6.96 -7.88 2.08
C VAL A 33 -7.96 -9.02 1.99
N ASP A 34 -8.34 -9.39 0.77
CA ASP A 34 -9.30 -10.46 0.46
C ASP A 34 -10.64 -10.34 1.23
N ALA A 35 -11.02 -9.13 1.58
CA ALA A 35 -12.20 -8.79 2.36
C ALA A 35 -13.12 -7.83 1.58
N PRO A 36 -14.41 -7.74 1.90
CA PRO A 36 -15.33 -6.78 1.28
C PRO A 36 -14.85 -5.33 1.39
N THR A 37 -15.43 -4.46 0.57
CA THR A 37 -15.32 -3.01 0.73
C THR A 37 -15.95 -2.57 2.05
N GLU A 38 -15.44 -1.50 2.62
CA GLU A 38 -15.89 -0.99 3.91
C GLU A 38 -15.97 0.53 3.87
N GLU A 39 -17.09 1.08 4.30
CA GLU A 39 -17.31 2.52 4.39
C GLU A 39 -16.23 3.23 5.22
N ALA A 40 -15.65 2.52 6.21
CA ALA A 40 -14.54 3.02 7.01
C ALA A 40 -13.30 3.40 6.18
N PHE A 41 -13.11 2.78 5.01
CA PHE A 41 -12.03 3.08 4.06
C PHE A 41 -12.55 3.87 2.85
N ASP A 42 -13.79 3.60 2.39
CA ASP A 42 -14.36 4.24 1.21
C ASP A 42 -14.54 5.75 1.37
N LYS A 43 -14.78 6.22 2.60
CA LYS A 43 -14.82 7.66 2.91
C LYS A 43 -13.50 8.37 2.57
N PHE A 44 -12.35 7.72 2.78
CA PHE A 44 -11.05 8.34 2.50
C PHE A 44 -10.78 8.50 1.02
N THR A 45 -11.09 7.48 0.21
CA THR A 45 -10.95 7.61 -1.26
C THR A 45 -11.89 8.67 -1.82
N ARG A 46 -13.12 8.81 -1.29
CA ARG A 46 -14.02 9.90 -1.67
C ARG A 46 -13.46 11.27 -1.28
N LEU A 47 -12.92 11.41 -0.06
CA LEU A 47 -12.33 12.67 0.37
C LEU A 47 -11.12 13.05 -0.49
N VAL A 48 -10.23 12.10 -0.80
CA VAL A 48 -9.09 12.33 -1.70
C VAL A 48 -9.59 12.79 -3.07
N ALA A 49 -10.52 12.05 -3.69
CA ALA A 49 -11.03 12.39 -5.01
C ALA A 49 -11.66 13.79 -5.06
N GLN A 50 -12.43 14.18 -4.02
CA GLN A 50 -13.10 15.46 -3.93
C GLN A 50 -12.16 16.61 -3.58
N PHE A 51 -11.27 16.42 -2.61
CA PHE A 51 -10.38 17.45 -2.09
C PHE A 51 -9.24 17.75 -3.06
N ILE A 52 -8.55 16.69 -3.51
CA ILE A 52 -7.42 16.79 -4.44
C ILE A 52 -7.90 16.97 -5.90
N LYS A 53 -9.18 16.66 -6.18
CA LYS A 53 -9.80 16.74 -7.53
C LYS A 53 -9.06 15.86 -8.54
N VAL A 54 -8.87 14.59 -8.18
CA VAL A 54 -8.27 13.57 -9.05
C VAL A 54 -9.31 12.56 -9.52
N PRO A 55 -9.15 11.99 -10.72
CA PRO A 55 -10.05 10.98 -11.23
C PRO A 55 -9.98 9.64 -10.49
N VAL A 56 -8.81 9.31 -9.89
CA VAL A 56 -8.61 8.02 -9.21
C VAL A 56 -8.00 8.22 -7.83
N ALA A 57 -8.57 7.52 -6.84
CA ALA A 57 -8.04 7.46 -5.48
C ALA A 57 -8.13 6.05 -4.93
N LEU A 58 -7.10 5.60 -4.20
CA LEU A 58 -7.03 4.24 -3.65
C LEU A 58 -6.55 4.25 -2.20
N VAL A 59 -7.11 3.36 -1.39
CA VAL A 59 -6.43 2.78 -0.22
C VAL A 59 -5.98 1.38 -0.62
N SER A 60 -4.69 1.18 -0.73
CA SER A 60 -4.12 -0.07 -1.22
C SER A 60 -3.08 -0.66 -0.27
N PHE A 61 -3.04 -1.99 -0.22
CA PHE A 61 -2.06 -2.76 0.54
C PHE A 61 -1.19 -3.58 -0.41
N VAL A 62 0.07 -3.74 -0.06
CA VAL A 62 1.07 -4.42 -0.88
C VAL A 62 1.45 -5.73 -0.22
N GLU A 63 1.16 -6.85 -0.89
CA GLU A 63 1.54 -8.21 -0.50
C GLU A 63 2.67 -8.69 -1.41
N GLU A 64 3.91 -8.62 -0.92
CA GLU A 64 5.09 -8.96 -1.71
C GLU A 64 5.18 -10.46 -2.00
N GLU A 65 4.80 -11.33 -1.05
CA GLU A 65 4.79 -12.78 -1.24
C GLU A 65 3.78 -13.24 -2.30
N LYS A 66 2.69 -12.47 -2.49
CA LYS A 66 1.66 -12.76 -3.50
C LYS A 66 1.88 -11.98 -4.80
N ASP A 67 2.97 -11.24 -4.92
CA ASP A 67 3.26 -10.35 -6.06
C ASP A 67 2.07 -9.47 -6.45
N ARG A 68 1.39 -8.87 -5.45
CA ARG A 68 0.18 -8.07 -5.74
C ARG A 68 0.04 -6.83 -4.87
N GLN A 69 -0.68 -5.87 -5.42
CA GLN A 69 -1.30 -4.75 -4.72
C GLN A 69 -2.80 -5.00 -4.65
N PHE A 70 -3.38 -4.97 -3.45
CA PHE A 70 -4.82 -5.13 -3.23
C PHE A 70 -5.48 -3.79 -2.91
N PHE A 71 -6.64 -3.50 -3.51
CA PHE A 71 -7.41 -2.26 -3.27
C PHE A 71 -8.47 -2.49 -2.20
N LYS A 72 -8.21 -2.07 -0.97
CA LYS A 72 -9.20 -2.10 0.12
C LYS A 72 -10.35 -1.16 -0.20
N SER A 73 -10.03 0.01 -0.72
CA SER A 73 -10.99 0.97 -1.28
C SER A 73 -10.45 1.57 -2.56
N GLN A 74 -11.32 1.88 -3.51
CA GLN A 74 -10.98 2.50 -4.77
C GLN A 74 -12.12 3.36 -5.32
N ILE A 75 -11.76 4.42 -6.00
CA ILE A 75 -12.66 5.22 -6.82
C ILE A 75 -11.98 5.52 -8.16
N GLY A 76 -12.75 5.51 -9.25
CA GLY A 76 -12.28 5.89 -10.58
C GLY A 76 -11.59 4.79 -11.40
N LEU A 77 -11.18 3.65 -10.81
CA LEU A 77 -10.72 2.51 -11.59
C LEU A 77 -11.87 1.87 -12.37
N THR A 78 -11.56 1.32 -13.53
CA THR A 78 -12.52 0.66 -14.41
C THR A 78 -12.04 -0.71 -14.88
N GLY A 79 -12.92 -1.43 -15.59
CA GLY A 79 -12.58 -2.69 -16.26
C GLY A 79 -12.19 -3.82 -15.31
N LYS A 80 -11.17 -4.59 -15.70
CA LYS A 80 -10.71 -5.78 -14.96
C LYS A 80 -10.13 -5.44 -13.59
N TRP A 81 -9.43 -4.33 -13.48
CA TRP A 81 -8.76 -3.91 -12.25
C TRP A 81 -9.74 -3.50 -11.15
N ALA A 82 -10.82 -2.78 -11.51
CA ALA A 82 -11.89 -2.45 -10.58
C ALA A 82 -12.61 -3.71 -10.07
N LYS A 83 -12.85 -4.69 -10.96
CA LYS A 83 -13.54 -5.94 -10.60
C LYS A 83 -12.69 -6.85 -9.72
N SER A 84 -11.40 -7.03 -10.08
CA SER A 84 -10.48 -7.88 -9.32
C SER A 84 -10.01 -7.24 -8.02
N ARG A 85 -10.11 -5.91 -7.90
CA ARG A 85 -9.61 -5.11 -6.78
C ARG A 85 -8.13 -5.36 -6.48
N GLN A 86 -7.35 -5.67 -7.52
CA GLN A 86 -5.91 -5.91 -7.37
C GLN A 86 -5.18 -5.74 -8.70
N THR A 87 -3.87 -5.49 -8.60
CA THR A 87 -2.91 -5.54 -9.70
C THR A 87 -1.67 -6.32 -9.30
N PRO A 88 -0.92 -6.89 -10.26
CA PRO A 88 0.45 -7.33 -10.00
C PRO A 88 1.33 -6.16 -9.54
N LEU A 89 2.44 -6.42 -8.84
CA LEU A 89 3.37 -5.38 -8.40
C LEU A 89 4.01 -4.65 -9.58
N SER A 90 4.13 -5.27 -10.74
CA SER A 90 4.57 -4.60 -11.98
C SER A 90 3.71 -3.39 -12.37
N HIS A 91 2.48 -3.29 -11.85
CA HIS A 91 1.53 -2.19 -12.07
C HIS A 91 1.33 -1.35 -10.81
N SER A 92 2.17 -1.48 -9.79
CA SER A 92 2.03 -0.79 -8.52
C SER A 92 3.07 0.32 -8.36
N LEU A 93 2.62 1.56 -8.13
CA LEU A 93 3.47 2.64 -7.61
C LEU A 93 3.50 2.64 -6.09
N CYS A 94 2.47 2.07 -5.44
CA CYS A 94 2.38 1.97 -3.98
C CYS A 94 3.46 1.05 -3.37
N GLN A 95 4.04 0.11 -4.15
CA GLN A 95 5.17 -0.69 -3.70
C GLN A 95 6.39 0.16 -3.33
N PHE A 96 6.65 1.24 -4.07
CA PHE A 96 7.75 2.17 -3.77
C PHE A 96 7.47 2.97 -2.50
N VAL A 97 6.21 3.38 -2.30
CA VAL A 97 5.76 4.07 -1.08
C VAL A 97 5.96 3.19 0.15
N LYS A 98 5.51 1.92 0.09
CA LYS A 98 5.70 0.94 1.16
C LYS A 98 7.18 0.69 1.43
N ARG A 99 7.97 0.38 0.39
CA ARG A 99 9.39 0.06 0.50
C ARG A 99 10.20 1.17 1.15
N ASP A 100 9.97 2.42 0.69
CA ASP A 100 10.76 3.58 1.11
C ASP A 100 10.19 4.23 2.39
N ASN A 101 9.00 3.81 2.83
CA ASN A 101 8.24 4.34 3.97
C ASN A 101 8.18 5.87 3.98
N ARG A 102 7.92 6.48 2.82
CA ARG A 102 7.84 7.93 2.63
C ARG A 102 6.91 8.27 1.47
N PRO A 103 6.38 9.50 1.42
CA PRO A 103 5.57 9.96 0.30
C PRO A 103 6.32 9.84 -1.04
N LEU A 104 5.61 9.39 -2.07
CA LEU A 104 6.07 9.37 -3.46
C LEU A 104 5.23 10.38 -4.24
N ILE A 105 5.90 11.38 -4.79
CA ILE A 105 5.31 12.48 -5.55
C ILE A 105 5.85 12.41 -6.98
N ILE A 106 4.97 12.22 -7.95
CA ILE A 106 5.27 12.10 -9.38
C ILE A 106 4.36 13.06 -10.14
N GLU A 107 4.93 14.01 -10.85
CA GLU A 107 4.20 15.00 -11.65
C GLU A 107 3.92 14.51 -13.08
N ASP A 108 4.87 13.76 -13.67
CA ASP A 108 4.71 13.11 -14.97
C ASP A 108 5.47 11.77 -15.01
N ALA A 109 4.73 10.70 -14.79
CA ALA A 109 5.28 9.34 -14.58
C ALA A 109 6.13 8.84 -15.78
N PRO A 110 5.80 9.05 -17.05
CA PRO A 110 6.68 8.71 -18.17
C PRO A 110 8.04 9.41 -18.18
N GLN A 111 8.14 10.57 -17.55
CA GLN A 111 9.39 11.35 -17.47
C GLN A 111 10.17 11.08 -16.16
N ASP A 112 9.58 10.40 -15.19
CA ASP A 112 10.21 10.14 -13.92
C ASP A 112 11.01 8.83 -13.96
N VAL A 113 12.33 8.94 -13.86
CA VAL A 113 13.25 7.79 -13.96
C VAL A 113 13.01 6.70 -12.90
N ARG A 114 12.36 7.04 -11.78
CA ARG A 114 12.04 6.09 -10.71
C ARG A 114 10.95 5.11 -11.10
N VAL A 115 10.06 5.50 -12.01
CA VAL A 115 8.82 4.79 -12.31
C VAL A 115 8.50 4.63 -13.80
N CYS A 116 9.26 5.24 -14.71
CA CYS A 116 8.95 5.30 -16.15
C CYS A 116 8.75 3.94 -16.84
N THR A 117 9.23 2.86 -16.25
CA THR A 117 9.04 1.48 -16.75
C THR A 117 7.89 0.73 -16.09
N ASN A 118 7.16 1.38 -15.15
CA ASN A 118 6.04 0.73 -14.46
C ASN A 118 4.83 0.59 -15.39
N LEU A 119 4.26 -0.61 -15.44
CA LEU A 119 3.15 -0.91 -16.37
C LEU A 119 1.84 -0.20 -16.01
N ALA A 120 1.72 0.40 -14.83
CA ALA A 120 0.57 1.27 -14.52
C ALA A 120 0.49 2.48 -15.46
N ILE A 121 1.61 2.92 -16.03
CA ILE A 121 1.66 4.04 -16.97
C ILE A 121 0.95 3.68 -18.27
N THR A 122 1.29 2.53 -18.86
CA THR A 122 0.73 2.08 -20.15
C THR A 122 -0.66 1.47 -20.02
N ASP A 123 -0.89 0.67 -18.99
CA ASP A 123 -2.08 -0.19 -18.88
C ASP A 123 -3.21 0.44 -18.07
N LEU A 124 -2.89 1.39 -17.18
CA LEU A 124 -3.84 2.11 -16.33
C LEU A 124 -3.91 3.62 -16.66
N GLY A 125 -3.01 4.12 -17.52
CA GLY A 125 -2.96 5.52 -17.91
C GLY A 125 -2.47 6.46 -16.82
N VAL A 126 -1.67 5.97 -15.87
CA VAL A 126 -1.13 6.81 -14.79
C VAL A 126 -0.16 7.84 -15.34
N ARG A 127 -0.43 9.13 -15.12
CA ARG A 127 0.45 10.22 -15.49
C ARG A 127 0.99 10.98 -14.29
N ALA A 128 0.16 11.30 -13.32
CA ALA A 128 0.62 11.88 -12.07
C ALA A 128 0.19 11.00 -10.89
N TYR A 129 1.00 10.97 -9.83
CA TYR A 129 0.79 10.14 -8.68
C TYR A 129 1.26 10.84 -7.41
N LEU A 130 0.42 10.84 -6.39
CA LEU A 130 0.77 11.25 -5.04
C LEU A 130 0.33 10.14 -4.07
N GLY A 131 1.29 9.43 -3.51
CA GLY A 131 1.03 8.37 -2.54
C GLY A 131 1.72 8.62 -1.22
N VAL A 132 1.01 8.36 -0.13
CA VAL A 132 1.50 8.51 1.24
C VAL A 132 1.36 7.17 1.96
N PRO A 133 2.38 6.71 2.71
CA PRO A 133 2.33 5.42 3.36
C PRO A 133 1.23 5.36 4.42
N VAL A 134 0.60 4.19 4.54
CA VAL A 134 -0.32 3.85 5.62
C VAL A 134 0.31 2.74 6.46
N HIS A 135 0.16 2.83 7.79
CA HIS A 135 0.94 2.06 8.74
C HIS A 135 0.09 1.14 9.60
N ASP A 136 0.73 0.10 10.12
CA ASP A 136 0.25 -0.65 11.27
C ASP A 136 0.58 0.07 12.60
N PRO A 137 0.11 -0.46 13.76
CA PRO A 137 0.43 0.14 15.07
C PRO A 137 1.92 0.18 15.43
N ASP A 138 2.73 -0.64 14.78
CA ASP A 138 4.17 -0.74 15.03
C ASP A 138 4.98 0.20 14.10
N GLY A 139 4.28 0.97 13.24
CA GLY A 139 4.89 1.93 12.31
C GLY A 139 5.38 1.30 11.00
N ASN A 140 5.05 0.04 10.73
CA ASN A 140 5.41 -0.61 9.48
C ASN A 140 4.47 -0.15 8.36
N ALA A 141 5.02 0.25 7.22
CA ALA A 141 4.22 0.61 6.06
C ALA A 141 3.57 -0.65 5.45
N LEU A 142 2.25 -0.64 5.39
CA LEU A 142 1.43 -1.72 4.81
C LEU A 142 1.11 -1.50 3.33
N GLY A 143 1.12 -0.25 2.89
CA GLY A 143 0.73 0.18 1.56
C GLY A 143 0.62 1.69 1.48
N ALA A 144 -0.37 2.21 0.74
CA ALA A 144 -0.53 3.64 0.54
C ALA A 144 -1.99 4.09 0.42
N LEU A 145 -2.24 5.32 0.87
CA LEU A 145 -3.32 6.16 0.37
C LEU A 145 -2.77 6.92 -0.82
N CYS A 146 -3.41 6.86 -1.98
CA CYS A 146 -2.92 7.57 -3.16
C CYS A 146 -3.99 8.27 -3.97
N ALA A 147 -3.56 9.38 -4.58
CA ALA A 147 -4.25 10.18 -5.58
C ALA A 147 -3.54 9.98 -6.92
N ILE A 148 -4.30 9.73 -7.99
CA ILE A 148 -3.77 9.41 -9.32
C ILE A 148 -4.50 10.26 -10.36
N ASP A 149 -3.72 10.84 -11.27
CA ASP A 149 -4.25 11.56 -12.41
C ASP A 149 -3.79 10.92 -13.74
N THR A 150 -4.64 11.03 -14.76
CA THR A 150 -4.35 10.59 -16.14
C THR A 150 -3.68 11.69 -16.97
N GLN A 151 -3.45 12.85 -16.38
CA GLN A 151 -2.70 13.96 -16.94
C GLN A 151 -1.53 14.32 -16.03
N ALA A 152 -0.46 14.86 -16.59
CA ALA A 152 0.62 15.43 -15.81
C ALA A 152 0.10 16.61 -14.99
N ARG A 153 0.51 16.71 -13.71
CA ARG A 153 0.12 17.82 -12.83
C ARG A 153 1.18 18.10 -11.80
N THR A 154 1.27 19.34 -11.39
CA THR A 154 2.03 19.74 -10.20
C THR A 154 1.17 19.53 -8.96
N TRP A 155 1.79 18.99 -7.91
CA TRP A 155 1.17 18.79 -6.62
C TRP A 155 1.49 19.97 -5.72
N GLU A 156 0.47 20.70 -5.30
CA GLU A 156 0.65 21.80 -4.37
C GLU A 156 1.01 21.28 -2.97
N LYS A 157 1.66 22.13 -2.17
CA LYS A 157 1.97 21.76 -0.78
C LYS A 157 0.72 21.36 0.01
N SER A 158 -0.39 22.04 -0.22
CA SER A 158 -1.69 21.72 0.38
C SER A 158 -2.20 20.34 0.02
N ASP A 159 -1.95 19.86 -1.21
CA ASP A 159 -2.31 18.51 -1.65
C ASP A 159 -1.51 17.47 -0.86
N VAL A 160 -0.20 17.70 -0.74
CA VAL A 160 0.70 16.80 0.00
C VAL A 160 0.35 16.76 1.49
N ASP A 161 0.19 17.95 2.12
CA ASP A 161 -0.17 18.05 3.54
C ASP A 161 -1.52 17.36 3.82
N GLY A 162 -2.55 17.62 3.00
CA GLY A 162 -3.85 16.98 3.14
C GLY A 162 -3.81 15.46 2.95
N MET A 163 -2.99 14.96 2.01
CA MET A 163 -2.79 13.53 1.83
C MET A 163 -2.07 12.88 3.02
N VAL A 164 -1.12 13.58 3.64
CA VAL A 164 -0.43 13.11 4.86
C VAL A 164 -1.43 12.98 6.01
N ASP A 165 -2.26 13.99 6.22
CA ASP A 165 -3.28 13.97 7.29
C ASP A 165 -4.32 12.85 7.07
N LEU A 166 -4.79 12.67 5.83
CA LEU A 166 -5.73 11.60 5.49
C LEU A 166 -5.10 10.21 5.64
N ALA A 167 -3.82 10.04 5.26
CA ALA A 167 -3.10 8.77 5.43
C ALA A 167 -2.88 8.43 6.92
N ALA A 168 -2.63 9.44 7.76
CA ALA A 168 -2.59 9.28 9.22
C ALA A 168 -3.95 8.76 9.74
N CYS A 169 -5.07 9.35 9.31
CA CYS A 169 -6.40 8.87 9.68
C CYS A 169 -6.67 7.42 9.21
N VAL A 170 -6.17 7.02 8.05
CA VAL A 170 -6.27 5.60 7.59
C VAL A 170 -5.46 4.69 8.52
N SER A 171 -4.26 5.11 8.93
CA SER A 171 -3.40 4.37 9.87
C SER A 171 -4.04 4.26 11.26
N ASP A 172 -4.70 5.31 11.73
CA ASP A 172 -5.48 5.28 12.98
C ASP A 172 -6.64 4.28 12.90
N GLN A 173 -7.34 4.22 11.75
CA GLN A 173 -8.40 3.23 11.51
C GLN A 173 -7.86 1.79 11.56
N ILE A 174 -6.67 1.55 11.05
CA ILE A 174 -5.99 0.25 11.12
C ILE A 174 -5.59 -0.06 12.55
N SER A 175 -5.04 0.92 13.27
CA SER A 175 -4.61 0.79 14.68
C SER A 175 -5.78 0.47 15.61
N LEU A 176 -6.92 1.15 15.41
CA LEU A 176 -8.16 0.85 16.14
C LEU A 176 -8.63 -0.58 15.89
N ARG A 177 -8.61 -1.04 14.64
CA ARG A 177 -8.96 -2.42 14.26
C ARG A 177 -8.04 -3.43 14.93
N ALA A 178 -6.73 -3.18 14.94
CA ALA A 178 -5.75 -4.03 15.60
C ALA A 178 -5.99 -4.11 17.13
N ALA A 179 -6.33 -2.99 17.76
CA ALA A 179 -6.66 -2.95 19.19
C ALA A 179 -7.90 -3.77 19.51
N LEU A 180 -8.97 -3.61 18.73
CA LEU A 180 -10.21 -4.40 18.89
C LEU A 180 -9.96 -5.90 18.66
N HIS A 181 -9.18 -6.26 17.66
CA HIS A 181 -8.83 -7.65 17.39
C HIS A 181 -8.08 -8.27 18.58
N ARG A 182 -7.08 -7.58 19.14
CA ARG A 182 -6.34 -8.04 20.34
C ARG A 182 -7.27 -8.27 21.53
N GLN A 183 -8.23 -7.39 21.78
CA GLN A 183 -9.20 -7.56 22.87
C GLN A 183 -10.08 -8.79 22.67
N LEU A 184 -10.59 -9.02 21.45
CA LEU A 184 -11.42 -10.19 21.15
C LEU A 184 -10.67 -11.51 21.33
N VAL A 185 -9.38 -11.54 20.94
CA VAL A 185 -8.54 -12.74 21.11
C VAL A 185 -8.21 -12.99 22.58
N SER A 186 -7.92 -11.96 23.36
CA SER A 186 -7.57 -12.08 24.78
C SER A 186 -8.75 -12.50 25.67
N HIS A 187 -10.00 -12.23 25.27
CA HIS A 187 -11.22 -12.61 26.00
C HIS A 187 -11.83 -13.94 25.52
N ARG A 188 -11.18 -14.67 24.62
CA ARG A 188 -11.67 -15.97 24.18
C ARG A 188 -11.47 -16.98 25.31
N PRO A 189 -12.54 -17.60 25.89
CA PRO A 189 -12.41 -18.60 26.95
C PRO A 189 -11.60 -19.80 26.43
N PRO A 190 -10.79 -20.44 27.28
CA PRO A 190 -10.06 -21.65 26.88
C PRO A 190 -11.05 -22.67 26.35
N SER A 191 -10.75 -23.27 25.21
CA SER A 191 -11.57 -24.31 24.58
C SER A 191 -11.78 -25.44 25.58
N GLN A 192 -13.05 -25.69 25.99
CA GLN A 192 -13.42 -26.75 26.91
C GLN A 192 -13.43 -28.15 26.28
N TYR A 193 -12.82 -28.32 25.12
CA TYR A 193 -12.70 -29.62 24.47
C TYR A 193 -11.24 -29.85 24.03
N ALA A 194 -10.49 -30.46 24.95
CA ALA A 194 -9.40 -31.35 24.56
C ALA A 194 -9.91 -32.80 24.86
N PRO A 195 -9.74 -33.74 23.93
CA PRO A 195 -10.14 -35.12 24.07
C PRO A 195 -9.34 -35.86 25.11
#